data_792b190221560e1e569dceee9cf0d663
#
_entry.id   792b190221560e1e569dceee9cf0d663
#
_cell.length_a   1.000
_cell.length_b   1.000
_cell.length_c   1.000
_cell.angle_alpha   90.00
_cell.angle_beta   90.00
_cell.angle_gamma   90.00
#
_symmetry.space_group_name_H-M   'P 1'
#
loop_
_entity.id
_entity.type
_entity.pdbx_description
1 polymer ?
#
loop_
_entity_poly.entity_id
_entity_poly.type
_entity_poly.pdbx_seq_one_letter_code
_entity_poly.pdbx_strand_id
1 'polypeptide(L)'
;MLCLPFNFIRNEYLMNKKQKIGVLLANLGTPDEPTPPAIHRYLKQFLSDPRIIDLPRWKWWPILNFFILPKRSKRIAKNYQAVWTEQGSPLLAITREQQQKLQHRFDQLEQNITVEIGMTYGNPSIQSAVEKLTQQQVDKIILLPLYPQYSSTTTAPVFDAFAQALKKQRRIVPFEFIHSYHLHENYIQALVDSIKVRLNSDEFLLFSFHGIPLRYEENGDYYRDHCKQTALEVGHRLGLVETQWNLNFQSRFGREAWLQPYTDEFLQNAGAQNIGKIAVVCPGFSADCLETIEEIDEENRDYFLNQGGESFQYIPALNAEPGHIEMMAKLVMEKI
;
A
#
# COMPACT_ATOMS: atom_id res chain seq x y z
N MET A 1 -61.69 -23.55 -5.04
CA MET A 1 -60.84 -22.39 -4.74
C MET A 1 -59.39 -22.90 -4.61
N LEU A 2 -58.66 -22.91 -5.74
CA LEU A 2 -57.31 -23.46 -5.83
C LEU A 2 -56.29 -22.37 -5.48
N CYS A 3 -55.65 -22.49 -4.33
CA CYS A 3 -54.47 -21.70 -3.98
C CYS A 3 -53.27 -22.21 -4.80
N LEU A 4 -52.90 -21.48 -5.81
CA LEU A 4 -51.61 -21.70 -6.50
C LEU A 4 -50.44 -21.31 -5.61
N PRO A 5 -49.34 -22.04 -5.61
CA PRO A 5 -48.21 -21.79 -4.71
C PRO A 5 -47.41 -20.55 -5.16
N PHE A 6 -47.59 -19.44 -4.47
CA PHE A 6 -46.84 -18.19 -4.68
C PHE A 6 -45.33 -18.31 -4.36
N ASN A 7 -44.89 -19.44 -3.86
CA ASN A 7 -43.53 -19.65 -3.40
C ASN A 7 -42.55 -20.17 -4.48
N PHE A 8 -43.01 -20.69 -5.63
CA PHE A 8 -42.12 -21.24 -6.65
C PHE A 8 -41.49 -20.16 -7.54
N ILE A 9 -42.27 -19.13 -7.88
CA ILE A 9 -41.79 -18.06 -8.80
C ILE A 9 -40.78 -17.13 -8.12
N ARG A 10 -40.84 -17.00 -6.80
CA ARG A 10 -39.92 -16.14 -6.03
C ARG A 10 -38.52 -16.76 -5.90
N ASN A 11 -38.38 -18.08 -5.88
CA ASN A 11 -37.10 -18.76 -5.79
C ASN A 11 -36.34 -18.79 -7.11
N GLU A 12 -36.99 -18.94 -8.27
CA GLU A 12 -36.29 -18.90 -9.56
C GLU A 12 -35.79 -17.50 -9.93
N TYR A 13 -36.52 -16.44 -9.54
CA TYR A 13 -36.11 -15.05 -9.78
C TYR A 13 -34.92 -14.62 -8.90
N LEU A 14 -34.75 -15.24 -7.73
CA LEU A 14 -33.61 -15.02 -6.82
C LEU A 14 -32.39 -15.84 -7.18
N MET A 15 -32.55 -16.99 -7.85
CA MET A 15 -31.46 -17.89 -8.20
C MET A 15 -30.67 -17.49 -9.44
N ASN A 16 -31.14 -16.49 -10.24
CA ASN A 16 -30.50 -16.13 -11.52
C ASN A 16 -29.90 -14.70 -11.54
N LYS A 17 -29.93 -13.97 -10.43
CA LYS A 17 -29.29 -12.66 -10.37
C LYS A 17 -27.82 -12.83 -9.95
N LYS A 18 -26.89 -12.75 -10.92
CA LYS A 18 -25.44 -12.66 -10.60
C LYS A 18 -25.24 -11.60 -9.51
N GLN A 19 -24.64 -12.00 -8.39
CA GLN A 19 -24.35 -11.10 -7.26
C GLN A 19 -23.53 -9.92 -7.76
N LYS A 20 -23.92 -8.70 -7.37
CA LYS A 20 -23.15 -7.49 -7.71
C LYS A 20 -22.13 -7.22 -6.62
N ILE A 21 -20.86 -7.33 -6.96
CA ILE A 21 -19.75 -7.16 -6.03
C ILE A 21 -19.14 -5.77 -6.18
N GLY A 22 -18.91 -5.10 -5.07
CA GLY A 22 -18.07 -3.91 -5.01
C GLY A 22 -16.66 -4.29 -4.52
N VAL A 23 -15.63 -3.86 -5.24
CA VAL A 23 -14.25 -3.94 -4.77
C VAL A 23 -13.80 -2.55 -4.35
N LEU A 24 -13.33 -2.42 -3.13
CA LEU A 24 -12.72 -1.19 -2.64
C LEU A 24 -11.20 -1.39 -2.52
N LEU A 25 -10.45 -0.83 -3.47
CA LEU A 25 -9.00 -0.72 -3.36
C LEU A 25 -8.67 0.41 -2.40
N ALA A 26 -8.02 0.10 -1.29
CA ALA A 26 -7.69 1.09 -0.26
C ALA A 26 -6.19 1.34 -0.20
N ASN A 27 -5.78 2.61 -0.28
CA ASN A 27 -4.38 3.02 -0.18
C ASN A 27 -4.21 4.12 0.89
N LEU A 28 -2.96 4.48 1.22
CA LEU A 28 -2.62 5.47 2.24
C LEU A 28 -3.27 6.82 1.96
N GLY A 29 -3.05 7.29 0.76
CA GLY A 29 -3.46 8.60 0.32
C GLY A 29 -2.31 9.57 0.15
N THR A 30 -2.65 10.78 -0.26
CA THR A 30 -1.72 11.80 -0.68
C THR A 30 -2.37 13.18 -0.54
N PRO A 31 -1.60 14.28 -0.45
CA PRO A 31 -2.18 15.61 -0.52
C PRO A 31 -2.88 15.86 -1.87
N ASP A 32 -3.88 16.74 -1.88
CA ASP A 32 -4.61 17.12 -3.12
C ASP A 32 -3.72 17.89 -4.11
N GLU A 33 -2.73 18.62 -3.59
CA GLU A 33 -1.81 19.48 -4.35
C GLU A 33 -0.42 19.47 -3.71
N PRO A 34 0.67 19.73 -4.47
CA PRO A 34 2.02 19.83 -3.94
C PRO A 34 2.28 21.21 -3.29
N THR A 35 1.29 21.74 -2.57
CA THR A 35 1.35 23.05 -1.91
C THR A 35 1.40 22.89 -0.38
N PRO A 36 2.10 23.79 0.35
CA PRO A 36 2.17 23.72 1.80
C PRO A 36 0.80 23.64 2.50
N PRO A 37 -0.25 24.38 2.08
CA PRO A 37 -1.58 24.26 2.68
C PRO A 37 -2.24 22.91 2.48
N ALA A 38 -2.15 22.31 1.28
CA ALA A 38 -2.71 20.99 0.99
C ALA A 38 -1.97 19.91 1.78
N ILE A 39 -0.64 19.97 1.81
CA ILE A 39 0.19 19.05 2.60
C ILE A 39 -0.08 19.20 4.09
N HIS A 40 -0.31 20.43 4.57
CA HIS A 40 -0.70 20.64 5.97
C HIS A 40 -2.00 19.92 6.32
N ARG A 41 -3.04 20.01 5.47
CA ARG A 41 -4.31 19.30 5.66
C ARG A 41 -4.11 17.79 5.70
N TYR A 42 -3.37 17.26 4.72
CA TYR A 42 -3.05 15.83 4.61
C TYR A 42 -2.27 15.33 5.84
N LEU A 43 -1.15 15.97 6.18
CA LEU A 43 -0.34 15.59 7.33
C LEU A 43 -1.09 15.71 8.66
N LYS A 44 -1.97 16.71 8.78
CA LYS A 44 -2.81 16.85 9.98
C LYS A 44 -3.75 15.66 10.13
N GLN A 45 -4.39 15.22 9.04
CA GLN A 45 -5.25 14.03 9.07
C GLN A 45 -4.42 12.78 9.42
N PHE A 46 -3.33 12.54 8.69
CA PHE A 46 -2.44 11.38 8.84
C PHE A 46 -1.84 11.29 10.25
N LEU A 47 -1.17 12.35 10.71
CA LEU A 47 -0.48 12.35 12.01
C LEU A 47 -1.44 12.54 13.21
N SER A 48 -2.73 12.77 12.96
CA SER A 48 -3.75 12.77 14.00
C SER A 48 -4.34 11.38 14.26
N ASP A 49 -4.06 10.39 13.43
CA ASP A 49 -4.54 9.04 13.63
C ASP A 49 -3.80 8.36 14.81
N PRO A 50 -4.52 7.83 15.82
CA PRO A 50 -3.89 7.14 16.95
C PRO A 50 -3.20 5.83 16.53
N ARG A 51 -3.53 5.26 15.36
CA ARG A 51 -2.82 4.11 14.79
C ARG A 51 -1.43 4.48 14.28
N ILE A 52 -1.25 5.74 13.88
CA ILE A 52 0.05 6.25 13.38
C ILE A 52 0.87 6.83 14.53
N ILE A 53 0.23 7.60 15.41
CA ILE A 53 0.85 8.20 16.59
C ILE A 53 -0.01 7.88 17.81
N ASP A 54 0.40 6.91 18.58
CA ASP A 54 -0.30 6.41 19.77
C ASP A 54 -0.02 7.19 21.05
N LEU A 55 0.40 8.44 20.91
CA LEU A 55 0.58 9.36 22.05
C LEU A 55 -0.77 9.91 22.51
N PRO A 56 -0.92 10.17 23.85
CA PRO A 56 -2.11 10.82 24.38
C PRO A 56 -2.42 12.12 23.65
N ARG A 57 -3.66 12.28 23.18
CA ARG A 57 -4.08 13.40 22.31
C ARG A 57 -3.74 14.78 22.90
N TRP A 58 -3.89 14.97 24.20
CA TRP A 58 -3.60 16.24 24.85
C TRP A 58 -2.11 16.62 24.84
N LYS A 59 -1.20 15.63 24.76
CA LYS A 59 0.25 15.86 24.58
C LYS A 59 0.59 16.06 23.10
N TRP A 60 0.02 15.22 22.24
CA TRP A 60 0.36 15.22 20.83
C TRP A 60 -0.21 16.40 20.06
N TRP A 61 -1.44 16.82 20.35
CA TRP A 61 -2.11 17.90 19.60
C TRP A 61 -1.32 19.23 19.55
N PRO A 62 -0.76 19.75 20.67
CA PRO A 62 0.08 20.95 20.63
C PRO A 62 1.36 20.75 19.83
N ILE A 63 2.04 19.61 19.99
CA ILE A 63 3.28 19.28 19.29
C ILE A 63 3.02 19.25 17.79
N LEU A 64 1.98 18.56 17.36
CA LEU A 64 1.60 18.45 15.96
C LEU A 64 1.31 19.81 15.35
N ASN A 65 0.41 20.62 15.95
CA ASN A 65 -0.10 21.81 15.32
C ASN A 65 0.87 23.01 15.38
N PHE A 66 1.66 23.15 16.44
CA PHE A 66 2.54 24.30 16.63
C PHE A 66 3.98 24.06 16.20
N PHE A 67 4.48 22.82 16.22
CA PHE A 67 5.88 22.53 15.94
C PHE A 67 6.09 21.70 14.67
N ILE A 68 5.28 20.67 14.43
CA ILE A 68 5.49 19.75 13.31
C ILE A 68 4.91 20.29 12.01
N LEU A 69 3.60 20.52 11.98
CA LEU A 69 2.91 20.90 10.75
C LEU A 69 3.46 22.17 10.10
N PRO A 70 3.76 23.28 10.82
CA PRO A 70 4.23 24.50 10.18
C PRO A 70 5.58 24.36 9.46
N LYS A 71 6.47 23.52 9.98
CA LYS A 71 7.80 23.28 9.40
C LYS A 71 7.77 22.16 8.36
N ARG A 72 7.15 21.02 8.71
CA ARG A 72 7.16 19.83 7.89
C ARG A 72 6.37 20.00 6.59
N SER A 73 5.25 20.75 6.62
CA SER A 73 4.45 20.98 5.41
C SER A 73 5.24 21.72 4.33
N LYS A 74 6.05 22.72 4.71
CA LYS A 74 6.88 23.48 3.77
C LYS A 74 8.02 22.64 3.18
N ARG A 75 8.65 21.79 4.02
CA ARG A 75 9.74 20.92 3.56
C ARG A 75 9.23 19.87 2.60
N ILE A 76 8.19 19.15 2.99
CA ILE A 76 7.60 18.06 2.19
C ILE A 76 6.97 18.57 0.90
N ALA A 77 6.50 19.84 0.86
CA ALA A 77 5.97 20.43 -0.37
C ALA A 77 7.00 20.44 -1.50
N LYS A 78 8.28 20.68 -1.20
CA LYS A 78 9.36 20.64 -2.20
C LYS A 78 9.54 19.24 -2.78
N ASN A 79 9.53 18.23 -1.92
CA ASN A 79 9.68 16.84 -2.34
C ASN A 79 8.48 16.41 -3.21
N TYR A 80 7.24 16.75 -2.80
CA TYR A 80 6.07 16.50 -3.65
C TYR A 80 6.12 17.26 -4.98
N GLN A 81 6.63 18.49 -5.02
CA GLN A 81 6.80 19.24 -6.27
C GLN A 81 7.75 18.56 -7.24
N ALA A 82 8.80 17.92 -6.74
CA ALA A 82 9.78 17.20 -7.57
C ALA A 82 9.18 15.96 -8.24
N VAL A 83 8.31 15.22 -7.52
CA VAL A 83 7.72 13.97 -8.03
C VAL A 83 6.32 14.14 -8.64
N TRP A 84 5.76 15.36 -8.62
CA TRP A 84 4.39 15.61 -9.05
C TRP A 84 4.25 15.52 -10.56
N THR A 85 3.26 14.78 -11.02
CA THR A 85 2.97 14.59 -12.45
C THR A 85 1.76 15.44 -12.89
N GLU A 86 1.50 15.50 -14.19
CA GLU A 86 0.27 16.10 -14.74
C GLU A 86 -1.01 15.44 -14.23
N GLN A 87 -0.93 14.16 -13.83
CA GLN A 87 -2.05 13.37 -13.29
C GLN A 87 -2.19 13.50 -11.78
N GLY A 88 -1.33 14.27 -11.13
CA GLY A 88 -1.27 14.45 -9.68
C GLY A 88 -0.09 13.72 -9.03
N SER A 89 -0.25 13.34 -7.76
CA SER A 89 0.78 12.55 -7.08
C SER A 89 0.92 11.15 -7.70
N PRO A 90 2.14 10.58 -7.79
CA PRO A 90 2.36 9.24 -8.32
C PRO A 90 1.44 8.19 -7.67
N LEU A 91 1.34 8.17 -6.34
CA LEU A 91 0.48 7.24 -5.61
C LEU A 91 -0.96 7.24 -6.13
N LEU A 92 -1.57 8.43 -6.27
CA LEU A 92 -2.97 8.52 -6.70
C LEU A 92 -3.13 8.20 -8.19
N ALA A 93 -2.21 8.68 -9.03
CA ALA A 93 -2.23 8.41 -10.47
C ALA A 93 -2.15 6.90 -10.74
N ILE A 94 -1.19 6.22 -10.11
CA ILE A 94 -1.00 4.78 -10.24
C ILE A 94 -2.19 4.00 -9.64
N THR A 95 -2.71 4.42 -8.48
CA THR A 95 -3.88 3.74 -7.88
C THR A 95 -5.12 3.85 -8.79
N ARG A 96 -5.30 4.98 -9.49
CA ARG A 96 -6.36 5.12 -10.50
C ARG A 96 -6.14 4.21 -11.71
N GLU A 97 -4.90 4.08 -12.16
CA GLU A 97 -4.56 3.16 -13.24
C GLU A 97 -4.81 1.70 -12.83
N GLN A 98 -4.44 1.32 -11.60
CA GLN A 98 -4.76 0.01 -11.02
C GLN A 98 -6.28 -0.24 -11.03
N GLN A 99 -7.07 0.74 -10.59
CA GLN A 99 -8.54 0.67 -10.61
C GLN A 99 -9.06 0.40 -12.02
N GLN A 100 -8.64 1.20 -13.00
CA GLN A 100 -9.10 1.12 -14.37
C GLN A 100 -8.74 -0.23 -15.02
N LYS A 101 -7.50 -0.67 -14.86
CA LYS A 101 -7.03 -1.95 -15.40
C LYS A 101 -7.70 -3.14 -14.72
N LEU A 102 -7.92 -3.09 -13.41
CA LEU A 102 -8.62 -4.13 -12.67
C LEU A 102 -10.10 -4.19 -13.04
N GLN A 103 -10.78 -3.05 -13.21
CA GLN A 103 -12.14 -3.00 -13.72
C GLN A 103 -12.22 -3.64 -15.11
N HIS A 104 -11.34 -3.23 -16.02
CA HIS A 104 -11.28 -3.80 -17.36
C HIS A 104 -11.04 -5.33 -17.33
N ARG A 105 -10.21 -5.81 -16.42
CA ARG A 105 -9.97 -7.25 -16.24
C ARG A 105 -11.24 -7.99 -15.81
N PHE A 106 -12.04 -7.43 -14.89
CA PHE A 106 -13.33 -8.03 -14.50
C PHE A 106 -14.36 -7.96 -15.60
N ASP A 107 -14.39 -6.91 -16.41
CA ASP A 107 -15.26 -6.80 -17.59
C ASP A 107 -14.93 -7.89 -18.60
N GLN A 108 -13.65 -8.16 -18.87
CA GLN A 108 -13.20 -9.26 -19.74
C GLN A 108 -13.60 -10.64 -19.20
N LEU A 109 -13.65 -10.81 -17.89
CA LEU A 109 -14.09 -12.04 -17.22
C LEU A 109 -15.62 -12.13 -17.10
N GLU A 110 -16.36 -11.17 -17.65
CA GLU A 110 -17.83 -11.08 -17.56
C GLU A 110 -18.36 -11.12 -16.12
N GLN A 111 -17.58 -10.57 -15.17
CA GLN A 111 -17.97 -10.51 -13.78
C GLN A 111 -18.79 -9.25 -13.49
N ASN A 112 -19.82 -9.38 -12.65
CA ASN A 112 -20.62 -8.25 -12.19
C ASN A 112 -19.94 -7.55 -11.00
N ILE A 113 -18.76 -6.96 -11.26
CA ILE A 113 -17.90 -6.35 -10.27
C ILE A 113 -17.69 -4.89 -10.60
N THR A 114 -17.76 -4.03 -9.61
CA THR A 114 -17.39 -2.60 -9.71
C THR A 114 -16.22 -2.31 -8.80
N VAL A 115 -15.18 -1.65 -9.32
CA VAL A 115 -13.98 -1.29 -8.57
C VAL A 115 -13.99 0.20 -8.25
N GLU A 116 -13.90 0.54 -6.96
CA GLU A 116 -13.71 1.90 -6.46
C GLU A 116 -12.39 2.01 -5.70
N ILE A 117 -11.82 3.21 -5.66
CA ILE A 117 -10.63 3.50 -4.85
C ILE A 117 -11.00 4.36 -3.65
N GLY A 118 -10.32 4.13 -2.52
CA GLY A 118 -10.47 4.95 -1.32
C GLY A 118 -9.14 5.15 -0.62
N MET A 119 -8.85 6.41 -0.27
CA MET A 119 -7.67 6.77 0.50
C MET A 119 -8.01 6.80 1.99
N THR A 120 -7.11 6.27 2.81
CA THR A 120 -7.23 6.36 4.26
C THR A 120 -7.14 7.81 4.71
N TYR A 121 -6.24 8.57 4.08
CA TYR A 121 -6.05 10.01 4.30
C TYR A 121 -6.08 10.77 2.97
N GLY A 122 -6.79 11.90 2.94
CA GLY A 122 -6.98 12.67 1.70
C GLY A 122 -8.13 12.18 0.82
N ASN A 123 -8.02 12.39 -0.49
CA ASN A 123 -9.10 12.16 -1.45
C ASN A 123 -8.66 11.28 -2.65
N PRO A 124 -9.61 10.50 -3.27
CA PRO A 124 -10.96 10.21 -2.77
C PRO A 124 -10.93 9.39 -1.49
N SER A 125 -11.77 9.69 -0.51
CA SER A 125 -11.75 9.01 0.78
C SER A 125 -12.39 7.62 0.72
N ILE A 126 -12.00 6.71 1.63
CA ILE A 126 -12.69 5.42 1.85
C ILE A 126 -14.19 5.64 2.08
N GLN A 127 -14.57 6.71 2.82
CA GLN A 127 -15.97 7.04 3.02
C GLN A 127 -16.70 7.28 1.69
N SER A 128 -16.15 8.10 0.80
CA SER A 128 -16.76 8.40 -0.49
C SER A 128 -16.88 7.17 -1.39
N ALA A 129 -15.91 6.26 -1.33
CA ALA A 129 -15.94 5.01 -2.06
C ALA A 129 -17.04 4.06 -1.55
N VAL A 130 -17.20 3.93 -0.22
CA VAL A 130 -18.29 3.16 0.39
C VAL A 130 -19.67 3.74 0.02
N GLU A 131 -19.80 5.06 0.02
CA GLU A 131 -21.03 5.75 -0.39
C GLU A 131 -21.39 5.43 -1.85
N LYS A 132 -20.44 5.51 -2.77
CA LYS A 132 -20.63 5.15 -4.19
C LYS A 132 -21.05 3.69 -4.37
N LEU A 133 -20.34 2.74 -3.74
CA LEU A 133 -20.67 1.32 -3.81
C LEU A 133 -22.07 1.04 -3.25
N THR A 134 -22.44 1.71 -2.16
CA THR A 134 -23.80 1.59 -1.58
C THR A 134 -24.87 2.14 -2.51
N GLN A 135 -24.64 3.30 -3.14
CA GLN A 135 -25.54 3.89 -4.14
C GLN A 135 -25.70 3.01 -5.37
N GLN A 136 -24.66 2.30 -5.77
CA GLN A 136 -24.69 1.33 -6.86
C GLN A 136 -25.39 0.02 -6.48
N GLN A 137 -25.86 -0.10 -5.21
CA GLN A 137 -26.58 -1.25 -4.71
C GLN A 137 -25.83 -2.57 -4.83
N VAL A 138 -24.52 -2.56 -4.51
CA VAL A 138 -23.74 -3.79 -4.45
C VAL A 138 -24.27 -4.72 -3.35
N ASP A 139 -24.19 -6.02 -3.57
CA ASP A 139 -24.65 -7.05 -2.65
C ASP A 139 -23.59 -7.40 -1.59
N LYS A 140 -22.30 -7.23 -1.95
CA LYS A 140 -21.14 -7.50 -1.09
C LYS A 140 -20.01 -6.52 -1.44
N ILE A 141 -19.23 -6.10 -0.45
CA ILE A 141 -17.99 -5.32 -0.65
C ILE A 141 -16.79 -6.21 -0.31
N ILE A 142 -15.78 -6.22 -1.20
CA ILE A 142 -14.47 -6.78 -0.90
C ILE A 142 -13.51 -5.61 -0.66
N LEU A 143 -13.03 -5.48 0.57
CA LEU A 143 -12.05 -4.48 0.95
C LEU A 143 -10.66 -5.05 0.74
N LEU A 144 -9.90 -4.48 -0.20
CA LEU A 144 -8.53 -4.84 -0.53
C LEU A 144 -7.59 -3.67 -0.19
N PRO A 145 -6.95 -3.67 0.98
CA PRO A 145 -5.85 -2.77 1.27
C PRO A 145 -4.67 -3.06 0.34
N LEU A 146 -4.11 -2.02 -0.25
CA LEU A 146 -2.95 -2.14 -1.16
C LEU A 146 -1.63 -2.24 -0.36
N TYR A 147 -1.66 -3.05 0.70
CA TYR A 147 -0.53 -3.39 1.57
C TYR A 147 -0.43 -4.90 1.70
N PRO A 148 0.56 -5.53 1.06
CA PRO A 148 0.69 -6.99 1.11
C PRO A 148 0.95 -7.51 2.52
N GLN A 149 1.80 -6.80 3.27
CA GLN A 149 2.15 -7.09 4.66
C GLN A 149 1.20 -6.33 5.59
N TYR A 150 0.59 -7.04 6.54
CA TYR A 150 -0.21 -6.38 7.57
C TYR A 150 0.65 -5.52 8.47
N SER A 151 0.14 -4.35 8.82
CA SER A 151 0.62 -3.55 9.96
C SER A 151 -0.54 -2.84 10.65
N SER A 152 -0.38 -2.63 11.94
CA SER A 152 -1.28 -1.79 12.75
C SER A 152 -1.28 -0.32 12.30
N THR A 153 -0.28 0.09 11.50
CA THR A 153 -0.14 1.45 10.98
C THR A 153 -0.64 1.64 9.54
N THR A 154 -0.98 0.57 8.84
CA THR A 154 -1.46 0.61 7.45
C THR A 154 -2.81 -0.08 7.28
N THR A 155 -2.85 -1.40 7.41
CA THR A 155 -4.06 -2.20 7.21
C THR A 155 -5.13 -1.91 8.25
N ALA A 156 -4.74 -1.70 9.52
CA ALA A 156 -5.72 -1.40 10.57
C ALA A 156 -6.40 -0.03 10.42
N PRO A 157 -5.71 1.09 10.07
CA PRO A 157 -6.38 2.36 9.72
C PRO A 157 -7.37 2.24 8.56
N VAL A 158 -7.06 1.44 7.53
CA VAL A 158 -8.00 1.16 6.43
C VAL A 158 -9.27 0.53 6.97
N PHE A 159 -9.16 -0.49 7.81
CA PHE A 159 -10.31 -1.14 8.43
C PHE A 159 -11.11 -0.17 9.30
N ASP A 160 -10.44 0.65 10.13
CA ASP A 160 -11.11 1.64 11.00
C ASP A 160 -11.89 2.67 10.17
N ALA A 161 -11.29 3.20 9.09
CA ALA A 161 -11.94 4.14 8.18
C ALA A 161 -13.16 3.50 7.46
N PHE A 162 -13.01 2.26 7.00
CA PHE A 162 -14.08 1.50 6.37
C PHE A 162 -15.24 1.22 7.35
N ALA A 163 -14.95 0.77 8.56
CA ALA A 163 -15.95 0.53 9.58
C ALA A 163 -16.71 1.82 9.96
N GLN A 164 -15.99 2.95 10.05
CA GLN A 164 -16.62 4.26 10.29
C GLN A 164 -17.51 4.68 9.11
N ALA A 165 -17.10 4.42 7.87
CA ALA A 165 -17.91 4.70 6.69
C ALA A 165 -19.20 3.84 6.68
N LEU A 166 -19.09 2.55 6.99
CA LEU A 166 -20.27 1.66 7.09
C LEU A 166 -21.26 2.10 8.17
N LYS A 167 -20.80 2.57 9.34
CA LYS A 167 -21.67 3.08 10.41
C LYS A 167 -22.54 4.26 9.98
N LYS A 168 -22.13 5.02 8.96
CA LYS A 168 -22.90 6.13 8.42
C LYS A 168 -23.97 5.69 7.41
N GLN A 169 -23.89 4.46 6.92
CA GLN A 169 -24.85 3.93 5.96
C GLN A 169 -26.11 3.41 6.67
N ARG A 170 -27.29 3.63 6.07
CA ARG A 170 -28.55 3.07 6.57
C ARG A 170 -28.57 1.54 6.48
N ARG A 171 -27.99 0.98 5.42
CA ARG A 171 -27.82 -0.45 5.18
C ARG A 171 -26.35 -0.81 5.32
N ILE A 172 -26.03 -1.77 6.18
CA ILE A 172 -24.70 -2.37 6.23
C ILE A 172 -24.65 -3.44 5.14
N VAL A 173 -23.80 -3.21 4.14
CA VAL A 173 -23.53 -4.17 3.08
C VAL A 173 -22.60 -5.26 3.63
N PRO A 174 -22.87 -6.56 3.40
CA PRO A 174 -21.93 -7.63 3.72
C PRO A 174 -20.54 -7.35 3.11
N PHE A 175 -19.48 -7.73 3.80
CA PHE A 175 -18.14 -7.47 3.32
C PHE A 175 -17.16 -8.59 3.65
N GLU A 176 -16.11 -8.68 2.84
CA GLU A 176 -14.88 -9.43 3.11
C GLU A 176 -13.73 -8.46 3.25
N PHE A 177 -12.82 -8.74 4.16
CA PHE A 177 -11.61 -7.96 4.39
C PHE A 177 -10.38 -8.80 4.10
N ILE A 178 -9.61 -8.39 3.09
CA ILE A 178 -8.33 -9.03 2.76
C ILE A 178 -7.28 -8.46 3.71
N HIS A 179 -7.01 -9.20 4.77
CA HIS A 179 -6.16 -8.76 5.87
C HIS A 179 -4.67 -8.67 5.50
N SER A 180 -4.18 -9.64 4.72
CA SER A 180 -2.82 -9.68 4.19
C SER A 180 -2.71 -10.64 3.02
N TYR A 181 -1.72 -10.46 2.16
CA TYR A 181 -1.45 -11.35 1.02
C TYR A 181 0.06 -11.46 0.73
N HIS A 182 0.89 -11.22 1.73
CA HIS A 182 2.35 -11.17 1.65
C HIS A 182 3.02 -12.47 1.17
N LEU A 183 2.36 -13.64 1.31
CA LEU A 183 2.79 -14.93 0.79
C LEU A 183 1.85 -15.49 -0.29
N HIS A 184 0.90 -14.68 -0.78
CA HIS A 184 0.02 -15.12 -1.85
C HIS A 184 0.83 -15.45 -3.10
N GLU A 185 0.60 -16.64 -3.68
CA GLU A 185 1.39 -17.18 -4.80
C GLU A 185 1.57 -16.19 -5.96
N ASN A 186 0.47 -15.56 -6.39
CA ASN A 186 0.52 -14.61 -7.51
C ASN A 186 1.21 -13.28 -7.15
N TYR A 187 1.21 -12.89 -5.87
CA TYR A 187 1.94 -11.70 -5.42
C TYR A 187 3.46 -11.97 -5.44
N ILE A 188 3.88 -13.08 -4.87
CA ILE A 188 5.29 -13.49 -4.89
C ILE A 188 5.77 -13.66 -6.33
N GLN A 189 4.97 -14.32 -7.18
CA GLN A 189 5.33 -14.50 -8.59
C GLN A 189 5.47 -13.17 -9.34
N ALA A 190 4.55 -12.21 -9.13
CA ALA A 190 4.63 -10.89 -9.74
C ALA A 190 5.91 -10.12 -9.31
N LEU A 191 6.30 -10.23 -8.03
CA LEU A 191 7.57 -9.66 -7.54
C LEU A 191 8.77 -10.33 -8.20
N VAL A 192 8.81 -11.65 -8.22
CA VAL A 192 9.90 -12.42 -8.86
C VAL A 192 10.05 -12.04 -10.32
N ASP A 193 8.98 -11.99 -11.07
CA ASP A 193 9.00 -11.63 -12.49
C ASP A 193 9.49 -10.19 -12.70
N SER A 194 9.00 -9.25 -11.88
CA SER A 194 9.43 -7.84 -11.93
C SER A 194 10.92 -7.68 -11.61
N ILE A 195 11.42 -8.39 -10.62
CA ILE A 195 12.83 -8.33 -10.21
C ILE A 195 13.71 -9.01 -11.25
N LYS A 196 13.35 -10.22 -11.69
CA LYS A 196 14.15 -11.06 -12.58
C LYS A 196 14.49 -10.41 -13.92
N VAL A 197 13.61 -9.57 -14.46
CA VAL A 197 13.86 -8.88 -15.74
C VAL A 197 14.74 -7.64 -15.59
N ARG A 198 15.04 -7.22 -14.36
CA ARG A 198 15.77 -6.00 -14.05
C ARG A 198 17.09 -6.26 -13.31
N LEU A 199 17.12 -7.28 -12.45
CA LEU A 199 18.29 -7.63 -11.64
C LEU A 199 19.41 -8.23 -12.49
N ASN A 200 20.59 -7.63 -12.45
CA ASN A 200 21.77 -8.20 -13.06
C ASN A 200 22.45 -9.21 -12.12
N SER A 201 23.20 -10.16 -12.70
CA SER A 201 23.82 -11.26 -11.94
C SER A 201 24.91 -10.84 -10.95
N ASP A 202 25.46 -9.64 -11.10
CA ASP A 202 26.50 -9.04 -10.27
C ASP A 202 25.99 -7.95 -9.33
N GLU A 203 24.68 -7.77 -9.25
CA GLU A 203 24.05 -6.83 -8.32
C GLU A 203 23.61 -7.52 -7.03
N PHE A 204 23.80 -6.81 -5.91
CA PHE A 204 23.25 -7.17 -4.62
C PHE A 204 21.78 -6.70 -4.53
N LEU A 205 20.85 -7.56 -4.15
CA LEU A 205 19.44 -7.20 -4.02
C LEU A 205 19.12 -6.71 -2.60
N LEU A 206 18.64 -5.48 -2.48
CA LEU A 206 18.18 -4.94 -1.20
C LEU A 206 16.65 -4.84 -1.20
N PHE A 207 15.99 -5.58 -0.29
CA PHE A 207 14.58 -5.40 0.02
C PHE A 207 14.45 -4.27 1.04
N SER A 208 13.84 -3.16 0.67
CA SER A 208 13.58 -2.03 1.55
C SER A 208 12.08 -1.94 1.86
N PHE A 209 11.72 -2.02 3.14
CA PHE A 209 10.36 -1.86 3.61
C PHE A 209 10.24 -0.59 4.45
N HIS A 210 9.06 0.03 4.48
CA HIS A 210 8.84 1.15 5.37
C HIS A 210 8.98 0.68 6.83
N GLY A 211 9.80 1.36 7.61
CA GLY A 211 9.97 1.06 9.04
C GLY A 211 8.72 1.40 9.86
N ILE A 212 8.62 0.76 11.02
CA ILE A 212 7.69 1.15 12.09
C ILE A 212 8.45 1.22 13.41
N PRO A 213 7.97 1.97 14.41
CA PRO A 213 8.57 1.96 15.76
C PRO A 213 8.61 0.55 16.36
N LEU A 214 9.75 0.20 16.96
CA LEU A 214 9.97 -1.14 17.54
C LEU A 214 8.89 -1.51 18.58
N ARG A 215 8.41 -0.55 19.34
CA ARG A 215 7.34 -0.76 20.33
C ARG A 215 6.01 -1.24 19.72
N TYR A 216 5.75 -1.04 18.45
CA TYR A 216 4.53 -1.60 17.80
C TYR A 216 4.65 -3.10 17.64
N GLU A 217 5.84 -3.61 17.30
CA GLU A 217 6.13 -5.05 17.29
C GLU A 217 6.01 -5.64 18.71
N GLU A 218 6.57 -4.97 19.71
CA GLU A 218 6.46 -5.36 21.14
C GLU A 218 5.00 -5.40 21.61
N ASN A 219 4.14 -4.58 21.01
CA ASN A 219 2.69 -4.55 21.26
C ASN A 219 1.88 -5.49 20.35
N GLY A 220 2.54 -6.38 19.61
CA GLY A 220 1.90 -7.46 18.84
C GLY A 220 1.70 -7.18 17.33
N ASP A 221 2.32 -6.14 16.77
CA ASP A 221 2.38 -5.98 15.32
C ASP A 221 3.41 -6.95 14.73
N TYR A 222 2.98 -7.82 13.83
CA TYR A 222 3.83 -8.84 13.20
C TYR A 222 4.31 -8.44 11.80
N TYR A 223 4.34 -7.15 11.50
CA TYR A 223 4.76 -6.60 10.21
C TYR A 223 6.14 -7.06 9.77
N ARG A 224 7.14 -7.05 10.69
CA ARG A 224 8.50 -7.52 10.41
C ARG A 224 8.51 -8.95 9.90
N ASP A 225 7.72 -9.83 10.52
CA ASP A 225 7.65 -11.24 10.11
C ASP A 225 7.10 -11.39 8.70
N HIS A 226 6.06 -10.63 8.35
CA HIS A 226 5.51 -10.62 6.99
C HIS A 226 6.53 -10.08 5.97
N CYS A 227 7.27 -9.01 6.29
CA CYS A 227 8.34 -8.49 5.44
C CYS A 227 9.43 -9.54 5.22
N LYS A 228 9.88 -10.18 6.30
CA LYS A 228 10.89 -11.24 6.27
C LYS A 228 10.45 -12.43 5.44
N GLN A 229 9.22 -12.90 5.62
CA GLN A 229 8.66 -14.01 4.85
C GLN A 229 8.57 -13.68 3.35
N THR A 230 8.12 -12.46 2.99
CA THR A 230 8.13 -12.00 1.59
C THR A 230 9.52 -12.02 1.00
N ALA A 231 10.51 -11.41 1.68
CA ALA A 231 11.88 -11.33 1.17
C ALA A 231 12.53 -12.70 1.02
N LEU A 232 12.35 -13.59 2.01
CA LEU A 232 12.85 -14.97 1.96
C LEU A 232 12.26 -15.76 0.79
N GLU A 233 10.96 -15.70 0.58
CA GLU A 233 10.29 -16.45 -0.48
C GLU A 233 10.69 -15.92 -1.87
N VAL A 234 10.78 -14.60 -2.04
CA VAL A 234 11.24 -13.99 -3.29
C VAL A 234 12.71 -14.32 -3.55
N GLY A 235 13.60 -14.17 -2.56
CA GLY A 235 15.02 -14.53 -2.68
C GLY A 235 15.23 -15.99 -3.05
N HIS A 236 14.48 -16.89 -2.42
CA HIS A 236 14.49 -18.33 -2.74
C HIS A 236 14.07 -18.60 -4.19
N ARG A 237 12.98 -18.02 -4.67
CA ARG A 237 12.52 -18.20 -6.07
C ARG A 237 13.45 -17.59 -7.12
N LEU A 238 14.17 -16.54 -6.75
CA LEU A 238 15.22 -15.96 -7.59
C LEU A 238 16.50 -16.79 -7.58
N GLY A 239 16.62 -17.79 -6.70
CA GLY A 239 17.82 -18.61 -6.55
C GLY A 239 18.98 -17.88 -5.87
N LEU A 240 18.71 -16.81 -5.12
CA LEU A 240 19.73 -16.01 -4.43
C LEU A 240 20.17 -16.71 -3.13
N VAL A 241 21.48 -16.70 -2.87
CA VAL A 241 22.03 -17.11 -1.59
C VAL A 241 22.04 -15.95 -0.60
N GLU A 242 22.13 -16.24 0.71
CA GLU A 242 22.03 -15.24 1.78
C GLU A 242 23.01 -14.08 1.68
N THR A 243 24.14 -14.26 1.01
CA THR A 243 25.15 -13.21 0.80
C THR A 243 24.85 -12.28 -0.38
N GLN A 244 23.79 -12.53 -1.15
CA GLN A 244 23.42 -11.77 -2.35
C GLN A 244 22.26 -10.80 -2.10
N TRP A 245 21.63 -10.83 -0.95
CA TRP A 245 20.52 -9.95 -0.63
C TRP A 245 20.43 -9.61 0.86
N ASN A 246 19.70 -8.55 1.19
CA ASN A 246 19.37 -8.21 2.57
C ASN A 246 17.97 -7.60 2.65
N LEU A 247 17.41 -7.54 3.87
CA LEU A 247 16.17 -6.86 4.19
C LEU A 247 16.45 -5.72 5.15
N ASN A 248 16.01 -4.51 4.79
CA ASN A 248 16.20 -3.29 5.57
C ASN A 248 14.90 -2.50 5.68
N PHE A 249 14.89 -1.53 6.61
CA PHE A 249 13.74 -0.66 6.87
C PHE A 249 14.11 0.80 6.62
N GLN A 250 13.28 1.51 5.85
CA GLN A 250 13.41 2.91 5.47
C GLN A 250 12.51 3.84 6.29
N SER A 251 12.64 5.15 6.07
CA SER A 251 11.70 6.21 6.48
C SER A 251 11.58 6.42 8.00
N ARG A 252 12.62 6.08 8.76
CA ARG A 252 12.61 6.35 10.21
C ARG A 252 12.59 7.84 10.52
N PHE A 253 11.89 8.22 11.58
CA PHE A 253 11.91 9.59 12.08
C PHE A 253 11.82 9.66 13.60
N GLY A 254 12.24 10.79 14.17
CA GLY A 254 12.21 10.99 15.62
C GLY A 254 13.41 10.38 16.33
N ARG A 255 13.24 10.07 17.62
CA ARG A 255 14.34 9.60 18.49
C ARG A 255 14.12 8.20 19.06
N GLU A 256 12.95 7.63 18.84
CA GLU A 256 12.65 6.28 19.29
C GLU A 256 13.32 5.22 18.41
N ALA A 257 13.44 4.00 18.93
CA ALA A 257 13.95 2.87 18.15
C ALA A 257 12.90 2.39 17.13
N TRP A 258 13.35 2.17 15.90
CA TRP A 258 12.57 1.62 14.80
C TRP A 258 13.05 0.23 14.44
N LEU A 259 12.30 -0.48 13.60
CA LEU A 259 12.73 -1.76 13.05
C LEU A 259 14.06 -1.61 12.30
N GLN A 260 14.96 -2.57 12.50
CA GLN A 260 16.30 -2.61 11.94
C GLN A 260 16.50 -3.89 11.11
N PRO A 261 17.54 -3.91 10.22
CA PRO A 261 18.53 -2.86 9.92
C PRO A 261 17.95 -1.68 9.13
N TYR A 262 18.59 -0.51 9.21
CA TYR A 262 18.14 0.70 8.50
C TYR A 262 18.71 0.77 7.08
N THR A 263 17.87 1.17 6.11
CA THR A 263 18.27 1.24 4.70
C THR A 263 19.34 2.29 4.44
N ASP A 264 19.19 3.50 4.98
CA ASP A 264 20.14 4.59 4.85
C ASP A 264 21.53 4.24 5.42
N GLU A 265 21.59 3.64 6.62
CA GLU A 265 22.84 3.20 7.24
C GLU A 265 23.51 2.06 6.46
N PHE A 266 22.72 1.10 5.97
CA PHE A 266 23.23 0.01 5.15
C PHE A 266 23.89 0.53 3.88
N LEU A 267 23.22 1.42 3.15
CA LEU A 267 23.71 1.98 1.90
C LEU A 267 24.96 2.86 2.10
N GLN A 268 25.01 3.64 3.18
CA GLN A 268 26.18 4.41 3.56
C GLN A 268 27.41 3.53 3.89
N ASN A 269 27.18 2.30 4.35
CA ASN A 269 28.25 1.36 4.72
C ASN A 269 28.51 0.25 3.68
N ALA A 270 27.79 0.24 2.56
CA ALA A 270 27.83 -0.84 1.56
C ALA A 270 29.22 -0.99 0.93
N GLY A 271 29.96 0.10 0.72
CA GLY A 271 31.33 0.08 0.23
C GLY A 271 32.29 -0.67 1.17
N ALA A 272 32.12 -0.55 2.48
CA ALA A 272 32.91 -1.31 3.46
C ALA A 272 32.58 -2.81 3.45
N GLN A 273 31.44 -3.20 2.90
CA GLN A 273 30.99 -4.60 2.71
C GLN A 273 31.33 -5.14 1.32
N ASN A 274 32.11 -4.41 0.52
CA ASN A 274 32.45 -4.74 -0.87
C ASN A 274 31.22 -4.89 -1.79
N ILE A 275 30.14 -4.16 -1.50
CA ILE A 275 28.95 -4.11 -2.35
C ILE A 275 29.13 -2.92 -3.30
N GLY A 276 29.58 -3.19 -4.53
CA GLY A 276 29.78 -2.14 -5.56
C GLY A 276 28.50 -1.84 -6.34
N LYS A 277 27.65 -2.83 -6.57
CA LYS A 277 26.42 -2.70 -7.37
C LYS A 277 25.22 -3.19 -6.60
N ILE A 278 24.16 -2.38 -6.59
CA ILE A 278 22.97 -2.68 -5.80
C ILE A 278 21.68 -2.40 -6.58
N ALA A 279 20.73 -3.33 -6.46
CA ALA A 279 19.37 -3.14 -6.90
C ALA A 279 18.45 -3.08 -5.66
N VAL A 280 17.61 -2.07 -5.56
CA VAL A 280 16.70 -1.87 -4.43
C VAL A 280 15.26 -2.06 -4.89
N VAL A 281 14.50 -2.87 -4.15
CA VAL A 281 13.07 -3.10 -4.37
C VAL A 281 12.30 -2.82 -3.08
N CYS A 282 11.08 -2.25 -3.20
CA CYS A 282 10.23 -1.88 -2.07
C CYS A 282 8.92 -2.69 -2.07
N PRO A 283 8.90 -3.98 -1.65
CA PRO A 283 7.73 -4.85 -1.82
C PRO A 283 6.53 -4.44 -0.96
N GLY A 284 6.71 -3.63 0.08
CA GLY A 284 5.62 -3.10 0.90
C GLY A 284 4.74 -2.08 0.18
N PHE A 285 5.20 -1.57 -0.98
CA PHE A 285 4.52 -0.54 -1.76
C PHE A 285 3.88 -1.15 -3.01
N SER A 286 2.57 -1.00 -3.11
CA SER A 286 1.77 -1.46 -4.26
C SER A 286 1.86 -0.49 -5.45
N ALA A 287 2.22 0.74 -5.18
CA ALA A 287 2.38 1.83 -6.14
C ALA A 287 3.56 2.72 -5.72
N ASP A 288 4.31 3.20 -6.71
CA ASP A 288 5.36 4.18 -6.46
C ASP A 288 4.78 5.45 -5.86
N CYS A 289 5.50 6.02 -4.93
CA CYS A 289 5.10 7.17 -4.15
C CYS A 289 6.31 8.02 -3.77
N LEU A 290 6.11 9.01 -2.91
CA LEU A 290 7.20 9.88 -2.46
C LEU A 290 8.35 9.08 -1.83
N GLU A 291 8.00 8.08 -1.01
CA GLU A 291 8.94 7.26 -0.25
C GLU A 291 9.76 6.32 -1.14
N THR A 292 9.28 5.97 -2.32
CA THR A 292 10.04 5.11 -3.26
C THR A 292 10.84 5.93 -4.27
N ILE A 293 10.28 7.03 -4.76
CA ILE A 293 10.91 7.84 -5.81
C ILE A 293 11.94 8.80 -5.21
N GLU A 294 11.55 9.61 -4.23
CA GLU A 294 12.44 10.63 -3.67
C GLU A 294 13.38 10.03 -2.63
N GLU A 295 12.86 9.25 -1.64
CA GLU A 295 13.72 8.73 -0.57
C GLU A 295 14.65 7.62 -1.07
N ILE A 296 14.13 6.63 -1.85
CA ILE A 296 14.96 5.49 -2.29
C ILE A 296 15.72 5.82 -3.57
N ASP A 297 15.02 6.25 -4.63
CA ASP A 297 15.63 6.38 -5.96
C ASP A 297 16.45 7.67 -6.12
N GLU A 298 16.28 8.69 -5.27
CA GLU A 298 17.09 9.90 -5.27
C GLU A 298 18.02 9.95 -4.04
N GLU A 299 17.50 10.13 -2.82
CA GLU A 299 18.30 10.37 -1.62
C GLU A 299 19.20 9.18 -1.25
N ASN A 300 18.66 7.97 -1.21
CA ASN A 300 19.42 6.77 -0.85
C ASN A 300 20.37 6.33 -1.97
N ARG A 301 20.05 6.58 -3.23
CA ARG A 301 20.99 6.43 -4.35
C ARG A 301 22.21 7.32 -4.13
N ASP A 302 22.00 8.59 -3.80
CA ASP A 302 23.08 9.55 -3.56
C ASP A 302 23.95 9.12 -2.37
N TYR A 303 23.35 8.60 -1.29
CA TYR A 303 24.13 8.06 -0.17
C TYR A 303 25.06 6.94 -0.61
N PHE A 304 24.56 5.99 -1.38
CA PHE A 304 25.34 4.86 -1.86
C PHE A 304 26.49 5.28 -2.80
N LEU A 305 26.18 6.08 -3.82
CA LEU A 305 27.17 6.51 -4.82
C LEU A 305 28.24 7.42 -4.21
N ASN A 306 27.89 8.33 -3.29
CA ASN A 306 28.83 9.22 -2.61
C ASN A 306 29.78 8.48 -1.66
N GLN A 307 29.44 7.25 -1.25
CA GLN A 307 30.30 6.39 -0.42
C GLN A 307 31.08 5.35 -1.23
N GLY A 308 31.19 5.55 -2.54
CA GLY A 308 32.01 4.72 -3.43
C GLY A 308 31.27 3.54 -4.08
N GLY A 309 29.94 3.51 -4.00
CA GLY A 309 29.14 2.58 -4.80
C GLY A 309 29.31 2.84 -6.30
N GLU A 310 29.33 1.77 -7.10
CA GLU A 310 29.55 1.84 -8.55
C GLU A 310 28.23 2.04 -9.33
N SER A 311 27.17 1.35 -8.92
CA SER A 311 25.88 1.36 -9.61
C SER A 311 24.73 1.13 -8.64
N PHE A 312 23.71 1.98 -8.71
CA PHE A 312 22.47 1.87 -7.97
C PHE A 312 21.28 1.78 -8.93
N GLN A 313 20.45 0.77 -8.77
CA GLN A 313 19.24 0.60 -9.52
C GLN A 313 18.03 0.55 -8.56
N TYR A 314 17.02 1.39 -8.79
CA TYR A 314 15.72 1.21 -8.18
C TYR A 314 14.84 0.31 -9.06
N ILE A 315 14.29 -0.76 -8.51
CA ILE A 315 13.29 -1.61 -9.17
C ILE A 315 11.91 -1.07 -8.76
N PRO A 316 11.12 -0.52 -9.70
CA PRO A 316 9.82 0.08 -9.41
C PRO A 316 8.88 -0.87 -8.66
N ALA A 317 7.99 -0.32 -7.85
CA ALA A 317 6.88 -1.07 -7.29
C ALA A 317 6.07 -1.77 -8.39
N LEU A 318 5.24 -2.74 -8.04
CA LEU A 318 4.45 -3.47 -9.05
C LEU A 318 3.47 -2.58 -9.83
N ASN A 319 3.15 -1.41 -9.32
CA ASN A 319 2.34 -0.40 -9.99
C ASN A 319 1.09 -1.02 -10.66
N ALA A 320 0.78 -0.61 -11.87
CA ALA A 320 -0.33 -1.15 -12.66
C ALA A 320 0.15 -2.18 -13.72
N GLU A 321 1.24 -2.91 -13.42
CA GLU A 321 1.78 -3.97 -14.28
C GLU A 321 0.79 -5.13 -14.42
N PRO A 322 0.76 -5.81 -15.57
CA PRO A 322 -0.21 -6.88 -15.84
C PRO A 322 -0.23 -7.99 -14.78
N GLY A 323 0.95 -8.41 -14.29
CA GLY A 323 1.07 -9.45 -13.25
C GLY A 323 0.43 -9.00 -11.92
N HIS A 324 0.55 -7.72 -11.57
CA HIS A 324 -0.05 -7.15 -10.36
C HIS A 324 -1.58 -7.06 -10.48
N ILE A 325 -2.08 -6.64 -11.65
CA ILE A 325 -3.53 -6.59 -11.90
C ILE A 325 -4.15 -7.99 -11.86
N GLU A 326 -3.49 -8.98 -12.47
CA GLU A 326 -3.94 -10.37 -12.41
C GLU A 326 -3.94 -10.93 -10.99
N MET A 327 -2.92 -10.61 -10.19
CA MET A 327 -2.84 -10.96 -8.78
C MET A 327 -4.03 -10.38 -8.00
N MET A 328 -4.32 -9.07 -8.14
CA MET A 328 -5.47 -8.44 -7.49
C MET A 328 -6.80 -9.07 -7.93
N ALA A 329 -6.96 -9.37 -9.22
CA ALA A 329 -8.14 -10.03 -9.72
C ALA A 329 -8.35 -11.41 -9.06
N LYS A 330 -7.31 -12.22 -8.95
CA LYS A 330 -7.37 -13.53 -8.29
C LYS A 330 -7.69 -13.43 -6.81
N LEU A 331 -7.05 -12.50 -6.07
CA LEU A 331 -7.37 -12.25 -4.65
C LEU A 331 -8.85 -11.93 -4.45
N VAL A 332 -9.43 -11.12 -5.32
CA VAL A 332 -10.85 -10.78 -5.27
C VAL A 332 -11.71 -11.99 -5.61
N MET A 333 -11.38 -12.73 -6.66
CA MET A 333 -12.16 -13.92 -7.10
C MET A 333 -12.18 -15.03 -6.04
N GLU A 334 -11.16 -15.16 -5.21
CA GLU A 334 -11.12 -16.12 -4.08
C GLU A 334 -12.08 -15.75 -2.94
N LYS A 335 -12.63 -14.53 -2.95
CA LYS A 335 -13.53 -14.01 -1.89
C LYS A 335 -14.99 -13.90 -2.37
N ILE A 336 -15.29 -14.26 -3.60
CA ILE A 336 -16.65 -14.31 -4.15
C ILE A 336 -17.25 -15.68 -3.91
#